data_c2a118f237971c1630c37d19c0632584
#
_entry.id   c2a118f237971c1630c37d19c0632584
#
_cell.length_a   1.000
_cell.length_b   1.000
_cell.length_c   1.000
_cell.angle_alpha   90.00
_cell.angle_beta   90.00
_cell.angle_gamma   90.00
#
_symmetry.space_group_name_H-M   'P 1'
#
loop_
_entity.id
_entity.type
_entity.pdbx_description
1 polymer ?
#
loop_
_entity_poly.entity_id
_entity_poly.type
_entity_poly.pdbx_seq_one_letter_code
_entity_poly.pdbx_strand_id
1 'polypeptide(L)'
;MEVLVELEKARYLHPLSRAIISAARRRKQPIPKRGVVDASLRIETGSIIGLVGPNGAGKSTLMSILAGILPVQKGVIKSNGKHIHSEEDRVNLRRRIGLMPERVAWSGPGNPLEVIRRLCIIRGEDAKNAEDILQRVGLLSRSRDRLSSLSQGMRQRLSLGAALIGEPDILLLDEPMNGLDPVAQSAFRIMIKEMAVKGTAIVVSSHQLNELERFVEGVAIMNQGKIVTQGSFTSVEHDLGVGQRLMISGIGPSPASIISENPLITVDELDGEEDWCLRLTRHDQTWSQDLRAALIERINKGVTKVASLERVPPDLEEILRTATGISAGINLQEEE
;
A
#
# COMPACT_ATOMS: atom_id res chain seq x y z
N MET A 1 -5.26 16.62 -10.59
CA MET A 1 -6.32 15.71 -10.08
C MET A 1 -7.02 16.38 -8.92
N GLU A 2 -8.31 16.16 -8.75
CA GLU A 2 -9.09 16.76 -7.65
C GLU A 2 -8.84 15.99 -6.36
N VAL A 3 -8.69 16.71 -5.22
CA VAL A 3 -8.48 16.09 -3.91
C VAL A 3 -9.83 15.71 -3.31
N LEU A 4 -10.08 14.43 -3.15
CA LEU A 4 -11.31 13.89 -2.57
C LEU A 4 -11.28 13.88 -1.05
N VAL A 5 -10.16 13.47 -0.45
CA VAL A 5 -9.96 13.49 1.00
C VAL A 5 -8.54 13.92 1.34
N GLU A 6 -8.42 14.78 2.35
CA GLU A 6 -7.17 15.25 2.89
C GLU A 6 -7.17 15.10 4.41
N LEU A 7 -6.13 14.45 4.93
CA LEU A 7 -5.83 14.43 6.36
C LEU A 7 -4.64 15.35 6.64
N GLU A 8 -4.76 16.18 7.67
CA GLU A 8 -3.68 17.05 8.13
C GLU A 8 -3.40 16.77 9.60
N LYS A 9 -2.21 16.24 9.88
CA LYS A 9 -1.72 15.93 11.25
C LYS A 9 -2.75 15.17 12.10
N ALA A 10 -3.46 14.24 11.47
CA ALA A 10 -4.51 13.48 12.09
C ALA A 10 -3.95 12.57 13.18
N ARG A 11 -4.66 12.53 14.32
CA ARG A 11 -4.32 11.69 15.47
C ARG A 11 -5.55 10.96 15.96
N TYR A 12 -5.36 9.68 16.25
CA TYR A 12 -6.27 8.84 16.98
C TYR A 12 -5.51 7.77 17.75
N LEU A 13 -5.63 7.76 19.07
CA LEU A 13 -5.03 6.74 19.91
C LEU A 13 -6.13 5.88 20.54
N HIS A 14 -6.00 4.58 20.38
CA HIS A 14 -6.88 3.63 21.06
C HIS A 14 -6.71 3.70 22.57
N PRO A 15 -7.78 3.63 23.35
CA PRO A 15 -7.70 3.56 24.80
C PRO A 15 -6.95 2.28 25.21
N LEU A 16 -5.98 2.43 26.10
CA LEU A 16 -5.22 1.30 26.63
C LEU A 16 -5.89 0.76 27.91
N SER A 17 -5.87 -0.55 28.08
CA SER A 17 -6.34 -1.15 29.33
C SER A 17 -5.45 -0.75 30.50
N ARG A 18 -6.05 -0.69 31.72
CA ARG A 18 -5.31 -0.38 32.96
C ARG A 18 -4.16 -1.37 33.16
N ALA A 19 -4.30 -2.64 32.75
CA ALA A 19 -3.26 -3.66 32.84
C ALA A 19 -2.02 -3.30 32.03
N ILE A 20 -2.18 -2.86 30.78
CA ILE A 20 -1.07 -2.44 29.90
C ILE A 20 -0.34 -1.24 30.49
N ILE A 21 -1.08 -0.23 30.95
CA ILE A 21 -0.50 0.97 31.57
C ILE A 21 0.28 0.61 32.86
N SER A 22 -0.28 -0.25 33.69
CA SER A 22 0.37 -0.71 34.92
C SER A 22 1.62 -1.55 34.63
N ALA A 23 1.60 -2.43 33.63
CA ALA A 23 2.75 -3.23 33.22
C ALA A 23 3.88 -2.34 32.69
N ALA A 24 3.59 -1.38 31.82
CA ALA A 24 4.57 -0.42 31.31
C ALA A 24 5.21 0.39 32.43
N ARG A 25 4.41 0.90 33.36
CA ARG A 25 4.91 1.64 34.54
C ARG A 25 5.82 0.80 35.43
N ARG A 26 5.43 -0.49 35.71
CA ARG A 26 6.25 -1.40 36.53
C ARG A 26 7.61 -1.70 35.87
N ARG A 27 7.65 -1.83 34.54
CA ARG A 27 8.87 -2.09 33.77
C ARG A 27 9.67 -0.83 33.46
N LYS A 28 9.23 0.36 33.89
CA LYS A 28 9.80 1.67 33.56
C LYS A 28 9.90 1.90 32.04
N GLN A 29 9.01 1.28 31.27
CA GLN A 29 8.95 1.42 29.82
C GLN A 29 7.95 2.52 29.42
N PRO A 30 8.15 3.17 28.26
CA PRO A 30 7.18 4.13 27.75
C PRO A 30 5.83 3.43 27.49
N ILE A 31 4.73 4.14 27.79
CA ILE A 31 3.38 3.63 27.51
C ILE A 31 3.22 3.50 25.99
N PRO A 32 2.89 2.31 25.45
CA PRO A 32 2.80 2.11 24.02
C PRO A 32 1.67 2.98 23.43
N LYS A 33 1.94 3.63 22.31
CA LYS A 33 0.94 4.39 21.55
C LYS A 33 0.38 3.46 20.47
N ARG A 34 -0.91 3.10 20.58
CA ARG A 34 -1.60 2.28 19.58
C ARG A 34 -2.55 3.15 18.77
N GLY A 35 -2.40 3.16 17.46
CA GLY A 35 -3.24 3.94 16.54
C GLY A 35 -2.43 4.88 15.65
N VAL A 36 -3.02 6.00 15.30
CA VAL A 36 -2.42 7.06 14.49
C VAL A 36 -1.93 8.17 15.41
N VAL A 37 -0.66 8.54 15.30
CA VAL A 37 -0.01 9.55 16.13
C VAL A 37 0.05 10.90 15.43
N ASP A 38 0.42 10.88 14.14
CA ASP A 38 0.55 12.05 13.28
C ASP A 38 0.53 11.55 11.82
N ALA A 39 -0.60 11.73 11.15
CA ALA A 39 -0.75 11.32 9.77
C ALA A 39 -1.29 12.46 8.93
N SER A 40 -0.55 12.78 7.86
CA SER A 40 -1.01 13.64 6.78
C SER A 40 -1.06 12.80 5.51
N LEU A 41 -2.21 12.79 4.85
CA LEU A 41 -2.46 11.96 3.68
C LEU A 41 -3.40 12.71 2.74
N ARG A 42 -3.08 12.67 1.45
CA ARG A 42 -3.91 13.25 0.39
C ARG A 42 -4.34 12.14 -0.57
N ILE A 43 -5.64 12.06 -0.86
CA ILE A 43 -6.25 11.09 -1.77
C ILE A 43 -6.90 11.87 -2.91
N GLU A 44 -6.46 11.61 -4.13
CA GLU A 44 -6.89 12.31 -5.33
C GLU A 44 -7.74 11.39 -6.21
N THR A 45 -8.64 11.99 -7.01
CA THR A 45 -9.51 11.29 -7.96
C THR A 45 -8.69 10.35 -8.86
N GLY A 46 -9.12 9.10 -8.95
CA GLY A 46 -8.51 8.10 -9.83
C GLY A 46 -7.13 7.60 -9.40
N SER A 47 -6.60 8.03 -8.24
CA SER A 47 -5.31 7.55 -7.74
C SER A 47 -5.40 6.14 -7.14
N ILE A 48 -4.34 5.35 -7.30
CA ILE A 48 -4.17 4.07 -6.61
C ILE A 48 -2.95 4.18 -5.68
N ILE A 49 -3.20 4.25 -4.38
CA ILE A 49 -2.17 4.44 -3.34
C ILE A 49 -1.98 3.16 -2.54
N GLY A 50 -0.74 2.67 -2.49
CA GLY A 50 -0.34 1.60 -1.57
C GLY A 50 -0.08 2.15 -0.17
N LEU A 51 -0.82 1.69 0.84
CA LEU A 51 -0.55 2.01 2.25
C LEU A 51 0.31 0.91 2.85
N VAL A 52 1.60 1.18 3.03
CA VAL A 52 2.59 0.20 3.45
C VAL A 52 3.17 0.52 4.82
N GLY A 53 3.61 -0.50 5.52
CA GLY A 53 4.23 -0.36 6.84
C GLY A 53 4.18 -1.66 7.63
N PRO A 54 5.00 -1.81 8.67
CA PRO A 54 5.03 -3.00 9.50
C PRO A 54 3.69 -3.25 10.21
N ASN A 55 3.53 -4.47 10.75
CA ASN A 55 2.38 -4.79 11.58
C ASN A 55 2.32 -3.86 12.80
N GLY A 56 1.13 -3.37 13.12
CA GLY A 56 0.96 -2.38 14.20
C GLY A 56 1.35 -0.94 13.86
N ALA A 57 1.78 -0.64 12.63
CA ALA A 57 2.08 0.73 12.19
C ALA A 57 0.87 1.68 12.24
N GLY A 58 -0.36 1.15 12.29
CA GLY A 58 -1.59 1.94 12.37
C GLY A 58 -2.40 2.00 11.08
N LYS A 59 -2.09 1.20 10.06
CA LYS A 59 -2.76 1.18 8.73
C LYS A 59 -4.27 1.04 8.82
N SER A 60 -4.78 -0.01 9.48
CA SER A 60 -6.24 -0.24 9.62
C SER A 60 -6.92 0.85 10.45
N THR A 61 -6.21 1.45 11.43
CA THR A 61 -6.72 2.60 12.18
C THR A 61 -6.82 3.83 11.29
N LEU A 62 -5.83 4.08 10.44
CA LEU A 62 -5.84 5.18 9.47
C LEU A 62 -6.99 5.01 8.47
N MET A 63 -7.19 3.81 7.93
CA MET A 63 -8.32 3.51 7.05
C MET A 63 -9.67 3.73 7.74
N SER A 64 -9.78 3.37 9.02
CA SER A 64 -11.01 3.60 9.80
C SER A 64 -11.27 5.10 10.06
N ILE A 65 -10.23 5.92 10.19
CA ILE A 65 -10.34 7.39 10.24
C ILE A 65 -10.80 7.94 8.90
N LEU A 66 -10.16 7.54 7.81
CA LEU A 66 -10.52 7.94 6.44
C LEU A 66 -11.97 7.58 6.13
N ALA A 67 -12.41 6.39 6.53
CA ALA A 67 -13.79 5.94 6.37
C ALA A 67 -14.81 6.66 7.26
N GLY A 68 -14.40 7.60 8.11
CA GLY A 68 -15.29 8.30 9.05
C GLY A 68 -15.87 7.41 10.15
N ILE A 69 -15.28 6.23 10.40
CA ILE A 69 -15.67 5.31 11.48
C ILE A 69 -15.06 5.79 12.81
N LEU A 70 -13.77 6.12 12.78
CA LEU A 70 -13.08 6.67 13.95
C LEU A 70 -12.97 8.18 13.81
N PRO A 71 -13.27 8.94 14.90
CA PRO A 71 -13.14 10.39 14.88
C PRO A 71 -11.67 10.81 14.92
N VAL A 72 -11.35 11.96 14.33
CA VAL A 72 -10.04 12.60 14.51
C VAL A 72 -10.00 13.24 15.90
N GLN A 73 -9.11 12.79 16.77
CA GLN A 73 -8.92 13.36 18.12
C GLN A 73 -8.12 14.67 18.08
N LYS A 74 -7.18 14.80 17.13
CA LYS A 74 -6.41 16.02 16.83
C LYS A 74 -6.11 16.06 15.34
N GLY A 75 -5.89 17.25 14.79
CA GLY A 75 -5.71 17.46 13.36
C GLY A 75 -7.05 17.65 12.64
N VAL A 76 -7.03 17.52 11.32
CA VAL A 76 -8.18 17.86 10.48
C VAL A 76 -8.38 16.76 9.42
N ILE A 77 -9.64 16.46 9.12
CA ILE A 77 -10.05 15.72 7.93
C ILE A 77 -10.92 16.63 7.07
N LYS A 78 -10.63 16.69 5.77
CA LYS A 78 -11.42 17.40 4.77
C LYS A 78 -11.90 16.43 3.70
N SER A 79 -13.10 16.65 3.19
CA SER A 79 -13.64 15.97 2.01
C SER A 79 -14.07 17.02 1.00
N ASN A 80 -13.52 16.94 -0.23
CA ASN A 80 -13.71 17.96 -1.26
C ASN A 80 -13.49 19.38 -0.72
N GLY A 81 -12.40 19.59 0.03
CA GLY A 81 -12.05 20.87 0.64
C GLY A 81 -12.87 21.29 1.85
N LYS A 82 -13.96 20.59 2.20
CA LYS A 82 -14.80 20.90 3.36
C LYS A 82 -14.35 20.13 4.60
N HIS A 83 -14.24 20.82 5.72
CA HIS A 83 -13.91 20.19 7.00
C HIS A 83 -15.02 19.25 7.47
N ILE A 84 -14.63 18.08 7.98
CA ILE A 84 -15.52 17.09 8.58
C ILE A 84 -15.50 17.28 10.10
N HIS A 85 -16.52 17.88 10.65
CA HIS A 85 -16.63 18.19 12.09
C HIS A 85 -17.78 17.47 12.77
N SER A 86 -18.95 17.46 12.13
CA SER A 86 -20.18 16.92 12.69
C SER A 86 -20.34 15.42 12.42
N GLU A 87 -21.27 14.77 13.11
CA GLU A 87 -21.66 13.41 12.76
C GLU A 87 -22.33 13.34 11.39
N GLU A 88 -23.07 14.36 11.02
CA GLU A 88 -23.68 14.46 9.68
C GLU A 88 -22.63 14.50 8.57
N ASP A 89 -21.56 15.28 8.74
CA ASP A 89 -20.42 15.28 7.79
C ASP A 89 -19.81 13.89 7.68
N ARG A 90 -19.65 13.17 8.81
CA ARG A 90 -19.12 11.81 8.81
C ARG A 90 -20.07 10.81 8.13
N VAL A 91 -21.38 10.96 8.30
CA VAL A 91 -22.37 10.15 7.56
C VAL A 91 -22.25 10.38 6.07
N ASN A 92 -22.13 11.64 5.64
CA ASN A 92 -21.96 12.00 4.23
C ASN A 92 -20.64 11.45 3.66
N LEU A 93 -19.56 11.52 4.43
CA LEU A 93 -18.28 10.91 4.06
C LEU A 93 -18.41 9.40 3.88
N ARG A 94 -19.03 8.69 4.84
CA ARG A 94 -19.24 7.23 4.78
C ARG A 94 -20.05 6.77 3.56
N ARG A 95 -20.96 7.58 3.07
CA ARG A 95 -21.73 7.26 1.84
C ARG A 95 -20.86 7.20 0.60
N ARG A 96 -19.80 8.02 0.55
CA ARG A 96 -18.87 8.14 -0.56
C ARG A 96 -17.72 7.14 -0.50
N ILE A 97 -17.58 6.40 0.61
CA ILE A 97 -16.45 5.50 0.85
C ILE A 97 -16.93 4.05 0.95
N GLY A 98 -16.28 3.19 0.17
CA GLY A 98 -16.31 1.76 0.36
C GLY A 98 -15.13 1.32 1.22
N LEU A 99 -15.41 0.59 2.30
CA LEU A 99 -14.36 0.01 3.15
C LEU A 99 -14.46 -1.51 3.13
N MET A 100 -13.35 -2.15 2.82
CA MET A 100 -13.14 -3.57 2.98
C MET A 100 -12.09 -3.79 4.08
N PRO A 101 -12.48 -4.18 5.29
CA PRO A 101 -11.53 -4.47 6.36
C PRO A 101 -10.85 -5.83 6.14
N GLU A 102 -9.67 -6.03 6.73
CA GLU A 102 -8.86 -7.25 6.62
C GLU A 102 -9.65 -8.54 6.93
N ARG A 103 -10.50 -8.49 7.96
CA ARG A 103 -11.27 -9.65 8.40
C ARG A 103 -12.75 -9.33 8.50
N VAL A 104 -13.53 -10.08 7.76
CA VAL A 104 -14.99 -10.08 7.87
C VAL A 104 -15.47 -11.50 8.13
N ALA A 105 -16.13 -11.70 9.25
CA ALA A 105 -16.75 -12.98 9.57
C ALA A 105 -18.14 -13.07 8.89
N TRP A 106 -18.16 -13.57 7.67
CA TRP A 106 -19.43 -13.93 7.01
C TRP A 106 -19.97 -15.22 7.63
N SER A 107 -20.81 -15.07 8.65
CA SER A 107 -21.39 -16.18 9.43
C SER A 107 -22.90 -16.02 9.59
N GLY A 108 -23.56 -17.12 9.95
CA GLY A 108 -25.01 -17.16 10.16
C GLY A 108 -25.79 -17.72 8.96
N PRO A 109 -27.11 -17.73 9.06
CA PRO A 109 -28.00 -18.19 7.99
C PRO A 109 -28.02 -17.17 6.85
N GLY A 110 -28.19 -17.67 5.62
CA GLY A 110 -28.29 -16.85 4.42
C GLY A 110 -27.22 -17.17 3.38
N ASN A 111 -27.25 -16.40 2.31
CA ASN A 111 -26.38 -16.56 1.15
C ASN A 111 -25.83 -15.19 0.68
N PRO A 112 -24.82 -15.18 -0.22
CA PRO A 112 -24.24 -13.94 -0.74
C PRO A 112 -25.26 -12.93 -1.27
N LEU A 113 -26.26 -13.39 -2.02
CA LEU A 113 -27.27 -12.52 -2.62
C LEU A 113 -28.11 -11.80 -1.55
N GLU A 114 -28.55 -12.54 -0.52
CA GLU A 114 -29.32 -11.94 0.58
C GLU A 114 -28.48 -10.95 1.37
N VAL A 115 -27.21 -11.26 1.61
CA VAL A 115 -26.29 -10.35 2.32
C VAL A 115 -26.14 -9.04 1.55
N ILE A 116 -25.80 -9.11 0.26
CA ILE A 116 -25.60 -7.89 -0.54
C ILE A 116 -26.91 -7.10 -0.67
N ARG A 117 -28.05 -7.75 -0.88
CA ARG A 117 -29.38 -7.10 -0.91
C ARG A 117 -29.68 -6.33 0.38
N ARG A 118 -29.43 -6.95 1.54
CA ARG A 118 -29.61 -6.28 2.84
C ARG A 118 -28.68 -5.08 3.01
N LEU A 119 -27.44 -5.23 2.61
CA LEU A 119 -26.46 -4.14 2.68
C LEU A 119 -26.81 -2.99 1.71
N CYS A 120 -27.31 -3.27 0.50
CA CYS A 120 -27.86 -2.25 -0.40
C CYS A 120 -28.95 -1.45 0.29
N ILE A 121 -29.96 -2.12 0.87
CA ILE A 121 -31.06 -1.46 1.58
C ILE A 121 -30.55 -0.59 2.73
N ILE A 122 -29.60 -1.09 3.54
CA ILE A 122 -29.01 -0.34 4.67
C ILE A 122 -28.29 0.92 4.18
N ARG A 123 -27.65 0.85 2.99
CA ARG A 123 -26.98 2.00 2.38
C ARG A 123 -27.92 2.94 1.62
N GLY A 124 -29.21 2.59 1.49
CA GLY A 124 -30.19 3.37 0.73
C GLY A 124 -30.16 3.11 -0.77
N GLU A 125 -29.56 1.99 -1.19
CA GLU A 125 -29.43 1.56 -2.58
C GLU A 125 -30.52 0.55 -2.96
N ASP A 126 -30.80 0.42 -4.27
CA ASP A 126 -31.75 -0.60 -4.75
C ASP A 126 -31.18 -2.02 -4.54
N ALA A 127 -31.94 -2.86 -3.89
CA ALA A 127 -31.58 -4.27 -3.67
C ALA A 127 -31.38 -5.05 -4.97
N LYS A 128 -31.90 -4.57 -6.11
CA LYS A 128 -31.69 -5.18 -7.43
C LYS A 128 -30.23 -5.08 -7.88
N ASN A 129 -29.46 -4.12 -7.40
CA ASN A 129 -28.04 -3.97 -7.72
C ASN A 129 -27.20 -5.14 -7.19
N ALA A 130 -27.73 -5.98 -6.29
CA ALA A 130 -26.99 -7.06 -5.66
C ALA A 130 -26.45 -8.11 -6.64
N GLU A 131 -27.19 -8.43 -7.69
CA GLU A 131 -26.77 -9.42 -8.68
C GLU A 131 -25.62 -8.88 -9.54
N ASP A 132 -25.69 -7.62 -9.96
CA ASP A 132 -24.61 -6.94 -10.68
C ASP A 132 -23.32 -6.86 -9.83
N ILE A 133 -23.44 -6.47 -8.57
CA ILE A 133 -22.31 -6.45 -7.63
C ILE A 133 -21.66 -7.83 -7.52
N LEU A 134 -22.48 -8.90 -7.34
CA LEU A 134 -21.97 -10.27 -7.26
C LEU A 134 -21.31 -10.73 -8.57
N GLN A 135 -21.84 -10.28 -9.71
CA GLN A 135 -21.23 -10.54 -11.01
C GLN A 135 -19.85 -9.87 -11.12
N ARG A 136 -19.73 -8.60 -10.74
CA ARG A 136 -18.46 -7.83 -10.76
C ARG A 136 -17.37 -8.48 -9.93
N VAL A 137 -17.72 -9.09 -8.80
CA VAL A 137 -16.75 -9.80 -7.93
C VAL A 137 -16.65 -11.31 -8.22
N GLY A 138 -17.29 -11.81 -9.29
CA GLY A 138 -17.22 -13.20 -9.73
C GLY A 138 -17.88 -14.20 -8.77
N LEU A 139 -18.95 -13.78 -8.08
CA LEU A 139 -19.72 -14.61 -7.14
C LEU A 139 -21.16 -14.90 -7.57
N LEU A 140 -21.59 -14.47 -8.76
CA LEU A 140 -22.97 -14.64 -9.20
C LEU A 140 -23.38 -16.11 -9.25
N SER A 141 -22.52 -17.00 -9.75
CA SER A 141 -22.77 -18.46 -9.82
C SER A 141 -22.90 -19.12 -8.45
N ARG A 142 -22.39 -18.47 -7.40
CA ARG A 142 -22.41 -18.92 -6.00
C ARG A 142 -23.33 -18.07 -5.12
N SER A 143 -24.15 -17.22 -5.74
CA SER A 143 -24.99 -16.23 -5.05
C SER A 143 -25.98 -16.83 -4.05
N ARG A 144 -26.38 -18.10 -4.25
CA ARG A 144 -27.33 -18.83 -3.39
C ARG A 144 -26.68 -19.89 -2.49
N ASP A 145 -25.37 -20.04 -2.52
CA ASP A 145 -24.64 -20.96 -1.65
C ASP A 145 -24.72 -20.50 -0.18
N ARG A 146 -24.65 -21.43 0.77
CA ARG A 146 -24.60 -21.04 2.19
C ARG A 146 -23.33 -20.27 2.50
N LEU A 147 -23.39 -19.22 3.32
CA LEU A 147 -22.21 -18.45 3.73
C LEU A 147 -21.13 -19.33 4.37
N SER A 148 -21.53 -20.37 5.11
CA SER A 148 -20.60 -21.32 5.74
C SER A 148 -19.81 -22.17 4.73
N SER A 149 -20.32 -22.37 3.52
CA SER A 149 -19.66 -23.17 2.47
C SER A 149 -18.69 -22.35 1.61
N LEU A 150 -18.62 -21.04 1.80
CA LEU A 150 -17.71 -20.18 1.04
C LEU A 150 -16.26 -20.43 1.44
N SER A 151 -15.38 -20.56 0.46
CA SER A 151 -13.92 -20.54 0.66
C SER A 151 -13.46 -19.17 1.17
N GLN A 152 -12.21 -19.08 1.68
CA GLN A 152 -11.65 -17.82 2.11
C GLN A 152 -11.63 -16.77 0.97
N GLY A 153 -11.19 -17.16 -0.23
CA GLY A 153 -11.19 -16.26 -1.38
C GLY A 153 -12.59 -15.82 -1.81
N MET A 154 -13.62 -16.70 -1.68
CA MET A 154 -15.00 -16.31 -1.94
C MET A 154 -15.53 -15.32 -0.89
N ARG A 155 -15.18 -15.49 0.38
CA ARG A 155 -15.50 -14.52 1.45
C ARG A 155 -14.83 -13.18 1.21
N GLN A 156 -13.58 -13.18 0.75
CA GLN A 156 -12.84 -11.99 0.39
C GLN A 156 -13.54 -11.23 -0.76
N ARG A 157 -13.94 -11.94 -1.83
CA ARG A 157 -14.70 -11.36 -2.93
C ARG A 157 -16.07 -10.84 -2.50
N LEU A 158 -16.74 -11.50 -1.55
CA LEU A 158 -18.00 -11.00 -0.98
C LEU A 158 -17.77 -9.70 -0.19
N SER A 159 -16.68 -9.60 0.57
CA SER A 159 -16.30 -8.37 1.30
C SER A 159 -16.03 -7.22 0.34
N LEU A 160 -15.34 -7.51 -0.78
CA LEU A 160 -15.14 -6.53 -1.82
C LEU A 160 -16.47 -6.07 -2.44
N GLY A 161 -17.38 -7.01 -2.75
CA GLY A 161 -18.72 -6.68 -3.24
C GLY A 161 -19.48 -5.77 -2.28
N ALA A 162 -19.40 -6.02 -0.98
CA ALA A 162 -20.00 -5.16 0.04
C ALA A 162 -19.39 -3.73 0.04
N ALA A 163 -18.10 -3.60 -0.21
CA ALA A 163 -17.42 -2.30 -0.31
C ALA A 163 -17.80 -1.53 -1.59
N LEU A 164 -18.22 -2.22 -2.65
CA LEU A 164 -18.62 -1.61 -3.92
C LEU A 164 -20.06 -1.07 -3.95
N ILE A 165 -20.86 -1.33 -2.91
CA ILE A 165 -22.26 -0.86 -2.86
C ILE A 165 -22.31 0.67 -2.90
N GLY A 166 -23.13 1.23 -3.79
CA GLY A 166 -23.33 2.68 -3.94
C GLY A 166 -22.25 3.37 -4.75
N GLU A 167 -21.44 2.62 -5.51
CA GLU A 167 -20.40 3.14 -6.40
C GLU A 167 -19.50 4.21 -5.73
N PRO A 168 -18.72 3.82 -4.72
CA PRO A 168 -17.99 4.77 -3.90
C PRO A 168 -16.96 5.58 -4.71
N ASP A 169 -16.79 6.87 -4.36
CA ASP A 169 -15.73 7.72 -4.91
C ASP A 169 -14.34 7.28 -4.42
N ILE A 170 -14.30 6.68 -3.22
CA ILE A 170 -13.07 6.21 -2.58
C ILE A 170 -13.26 4.78 -2.09
N LEU A 171 -12.31 3.91 -2.42
CA LEU A 171 -12.29 2.53 -2.00
C LEU A 171 -11.07 2.28 -1.10
N LEU A 172 -11.33 1.91 0.15
CA LEU A 172 -10.31 1.58 1.15
C LEU A 172 -10.28 0.06 1.33
N LEU A 173 -9.16 -0.57 1.00
CA LEU A 173 -9.01 -2.03 0.96
C LEU A 173 -7.89 -2.48 1.88
N ASP A 174 -8.24 -3.12 3.00
CA ASP A 174 -7.27 -3.66 3.96
C ASP A 174 -6.97 -5.12 3.64
N GLU A 175 -5.74 -5.39 3.16
CA GLU A 175 -5.26 -6.72 2.76
C GLU A 175 -6.18 -7.48 1.77
N PRO A 176 -6.65 -6.86 0.67
CA PRO A 176 -7.70 -7.42 -0.18
C PRO A 176 -7.28 -8.66 -0.97
N MET A 177 -5.99 -8.90 -1.16
CA MET A 177 -5.47 -10.04 -1.93
C MET A 177 -5.23 -11.29 -1.08
N ASN A 178 -5.39 -11.19 0.25
CA ASN A 178 -5.20 -12.32 1.14
C ASN A 178 -6.16 -13.48 0.85
N GLY A 179 -5.61 -14.67 0.60
CA GLY A 179 -6.39 -15.87 0.32
C GLY A 179 -6.99 -15.93 -1.10
N LEU A 180 -6.62 -15.04 -1.99
CA LEU A 180 -6.91 -15.13 -3.42
C LEU A 180 -5.82 -15.96 -4.12
N ASP A 181 -6.24 -16.82 -5.05
CA ASP A 181 -5.32 -17.49 -5.98
C ASP A 181 -4.76 -16.50 -7.02
N PRO A 182 -3.67 -16.83 -7.74
CA PRO A 182 -3.04 -15.92 -8.70
C PRO A 182 -3.98 -15.41 -9.80
N VAL A 183 -4.95 -16.21 -10.23
CA VAL A 183 -5.94 -15.81 -11.25
C VAL A 183 -6.89 -14.76 -10.68
N ALA A 184 -7.40 -14.99 -9.47
CA ALA A 184 -8.26 -14.04 -8.78
C ALA A 184 -7.52 -12.73 -8.42
N GLN A 185 -6.24 -12.79 -8.04
CA GLN A 185 -5.40 -11.61 -7.84
C GLN A 185 -5.24 -10.80 -9.13
N SER A 186 -5.03 -11.48 -10.27
CA SER A 186 -4.93 -10.80 -11.57
C SER A 186 -6.23 -10.11 -11.96
N ALA A 187 -7.37 -10.79 -11.80
CA ALA A 187 -8.69 -10.21 -12.05
C ALA A 187 -8.98 -9.01 -11.12
N PHE A 188 -8.59 -9.11 -9.85
CA PHE A 188 -8.69 -8.01 -8.88
C PHE A 188 -7.90 -6.79 -9.35
N ARG A 189 -6.62 -6.95 -9.75
CA ARG A 189 -5.78 -5.84 -10.25
C ARG A 189 -6.38 -5.13 -11.46
N ILE A 190 -6.92 -5.90 -12.41
CA ILE A 190 -7.59 -5.34 -13.60
C ILE A 190 -8.80 -4.51 -13.17
N MET A 191 -9.67 -5.05 -12.33
CA MET A 191 -10.86 -4.35 -11.84
C MET A 191 -10.51 -3.04 -11.11
N ILE A 192 -9.49 -3.06 -10.23
CA ILE A 192 -9.03 -1.86 -9.50
C ILE A 192 -8.54 -0.79 -10.47
N LYS A 193 -7.75 -1.16 -11.49
CA LYS A 193 -7.29 -0.22 -12.53
C LYS A 193 -8.44 0.37 -13.33
N GLU A 194 -9.41 -0.44 -13.71
CA GLU A 194 -10.60 0.03 -14.43
C GLU A 194 -11.43 1.02 -13.60
N MET A 195 -11.54 0.79 -12.29
CA MET A 195 -12.24 1.71 -11.38
C MET A 195 -11.47 3.02 -11.23
N ALA A 196 -10.16 2.98 -11.11
CA ALA A 196 -9.32 4.17 -11.04
C ALA A 196 -9.43 5.04 -12.30
N VAL A 197 -9.40 4.42 -13.48
CA VAL A 197 -9.63 5.11 -14.77
C VAL A 197 -11.00 5.79 -14.83
N LYS A 198 -12.02 5.24 -14.15
CA LYS A 198 -13.35 5.85 -14.04
C LYS A 198 -13.44 6.94 -12.97
N GLY A 199 -12.34 7.20 -12.24
CA GLY A 199 -12.25 8.27 -11.26
C GLY A 199 -12.34 7.81 -9.79
N THR A 200 -12.55 6.52 -9.49
CA THR A 200 -12.52 6.03 -8.12
C THR A 200 -11.12 6.10 -7.56
N ALA A 201 -10.92 6.78 -6.43
CA ALA A 201 -9.65 6.76 -5.72
C ALA A 201 -9.54 5.49 -4.85
N ILE A 202 -8.37 4.87 -4.81
CA ILE A 202 -8.20 3.58 -4.17
C ILE A 202 -7.00 3.62 -3.23
N VAL A 203 -7.19 3.19 -1.98
CA VAL A 203 -6.12 2.98 -1.01
C VAL A 203 -6.09 1.50 -0.67
N VAL A 204 -4.96 0.85 -0.93
CA VAL A 204 -4.78 -0.58 -0.69
C VAL A 204 -3.68 -0.79 0.33
N SER A 205 -3.95 -1.47 1.44
CA SER A 205 -2.89 -1.99 2.29
C SER A 205 -2.48 -3.40 1.83
N SER A 206 -1.21 -3.71 1.92
CA SER A 206 -0.72 -5.07 1.74
C SER A 206 0.61 -5.27 2.47
N HIS A 207 0.85 -6.49 2.94
CA HIS A 207 2.16 -6.96 3.36
C HIS A 207 2.93 -7.66 2.22
N GLN A 208 2.25 -7.96 1.10
CA GLN A 208 2.84 -8.53 -0.12
C GLN A 208 3.28 -7.39 -1.04
N LEU A 209 4.44 -6.80 -0.75
CA LEU A 209 4.91 -5.58 -1.40
C LEU A 209 5.09 -5.74 -2.91
N ASN A 210 5.66 -6.86 -3.36
CA ASN A 210 5.89 -7.16 -4.77
C ASN A 210 4.58 -7.22 -5.60
N GLU A 211 3.48 -7.69 -4.96
CA GLU A 211 2.18 -7.70 -5.62
C GLU A 211 1.55 -6.30 -5.69
N LEU A 212 1.79 -5.49 -4.64
CA LEU A 212 1.29 -4.12 -4.58
C LEU A 212 1.95 -3.24 -5.66
N GLU A 213 3.28 -3.34 -5.85
CA GLU A 213 4.03 -2.58 -6.86
C GLU A 213 3.47 -2.71 -8.28
N ARG A 214 2.88 -3.86 -8.60
CA ARG A 214 2.37 -4.14 -9.96
C ARG A 214 1.20 -3.28 -10.39
N PHE A 215 0.53 -2.59 -9.48
CA PHE A 215 -0.68 -1.86 -9.82
C PHE A 215 -0.89 -0.52 -9.11
N VAL A 216 -0.12 -0.21 -8.06
CA VAL A 216 -0.20 1.11 -7.41
C VAL A 216 0.66 2.14 -8.15
N GLU A 217 0.23 3.39 -8.14
CA GLU A 217 0.92 4.51 -8.78
C GLU A 217 1.84 5.26 -7.81
N GLY A 218 1.57 5.09 -6.52
CA GLY A 218 2.35 5.67 -5.46
C GLY A 218 2.09 4.99 -4.13
N VAL A 219 2.85 5.38 -3.13
CA VAL A 219 2.79 4.77 -1.81
C VAL A 219 2.72 5.82 -0.71
N ALA A 220 2.07 5.46 0.39
CA ALA A 220 2.13 6.15 1.68
C ALA A 220 2.77 5.19 2.69
N ILE A 221 3.94 5.54 3.21
CA ILE A 221 4.69 4.68 4.13
C ILE A 221 4.36 5.08 5.56
N MET A 222 3.89 4.09 6.32
CA MET A 222 3.47 4.29 7.68
C MET A 222 4.37 3.55 8.67
N ASN A 223 4.88 4.26 9.68
CA ASN A 223 5.67 3.70 10.75
C ASN A 223 5.27 4.30 12.10
N GLN A 224 5.06 3.45 13.12
CA GLN A 224 4.72 3.86 14.50
C GLN A 224 3.60 4.91 14.60
N GLY A 225 2.56 4.77 13.80
CA GLY A 225 1.39 5.67 13.77
C GLY A 225 1.61 6.98 13.03
N LYS A 226 2.69 7.12 12.27
CA LYS A 226 3.00 8.31 11.46
C LYS A 226 3.12 7.93 10.00
N ILE A 227 2.70 8.82 9.11
CA ILE A 227 3.10 8.76 7.71
C ILE A 227 4.49 9.39 7.60
N VAL A 228 5.46 8.58 7.18
CA VAL A 228 6.87 8.99 7.02
C VAL A 228 7.03 9.77 5.73
N THR A 229 6.48 9.25 4.63
CA THR A 229 6.47 9.87 3.32
C THR A 229 5.28 9.37 2.50
N GLN A 230 4.87 10.13 1.50
CA GLN A 230 3.83 9.81 0.54
C GLN A 230 4.16 10.40 -0.82
N GLY A 231 3.93 9.66 -1.89
CA GLY A 231 4.09 10.15 -3.26
C GLY A 231 4.27 9.03 -4.27
N SER A 232 4.65 9.39 -5.49
CA SER A 232 5.10 8.41 -6.47
C SER A 232 6.35 7.69 -5.97
N PHE A 233 6.65 6.50 -6.48
CA PHE A 233 7.87 5.77 -6.11
C PHE A 233 9.12 6.67 -6.21
N THR A 234 9.27 7.41 -7.31
CA THR A 234 10.41 8.30 -7.52
C THR A 234 10.50 9.43 -6.47
N SER A 235 9.35 10.00 -6.05
CA SER A 235 9.33 11.03 -5.01
C SER A 235 9.74 10.46 -3.67
N VAL A 236 9.21 9.29 -3.33
CA VAL A 236 9.51 8.60 -2.06
C VAL A 236 10.97 8.16 -1.98
N GLU A 237 11.53 7.64 -3.09
CA GLU A 237 12.97 7.36 -3.21
C GLU A 237 13.81 8.60 -2.87
N HIS A 238 13.46 9.74 -3.47
CA HIS A 238 14.17 11.00 -3.26
C HIS A 238 14.05 11.47 -1.80
N ASP A 239 12.85 11.47 -1.23
CA ASP A 239 12.58 11.94 0.13
C ASP A 239 13.31 11.11 1.19
N LEU A 240 13.45 9.80 0.94
CA LEU A 240 14.13 8.88 1.85
C LEU A 240 15.65 8.80 1.61
N GLY A 241 16.16 9.45 0.56
CA GLY A 241 17.56 9.35 0.18
C GLY A 241 17.97 7.94 -0.22
N VAL A 242 17.03 7.12 -0.73
CA VAL A 242 17.34 5.78 -1.24
C VAL A 242 18.18 5.94 -2.49
N GLY A 243 19.33 5.27 -2.51
CA GLY A 243 20.28 5.38 -3.62
C GLY A 243 19.67 4.95 -4.95
N GLN A 244 19.90 5.76 -5.99
CA GLN A 244 19.46 5.39 -7.34
C GLN A 244 20.34 4.29 -7.92
N ARG A 245 19.70 3.32 -8.58
CA ARG A 245 20.35 2.12 -9.11
C ARG A 245 20.40 2.08 -10.62
N LEU A 246 21.52 1.59 -11.14
CA LEU A 246 21.65 1.14 -12.51
C LEU A 246 22.02 -0.33 -12.53
N MET A 247 21.41 -1.08 -13.41
CA MET A 247 21.91 -2.37 -13.83
C MET A 247 22.73 -2.15 -15.11
N ILE A 248 23.96 -2.66 -15.11
CA ILE A 248 24.86 -2.56 -16.25
C ILE A 248 25.44 -3.95 -16.49
N SER A 249 25.41 -4.40 -17.73
CA SER A 249 26.00 -5.68 -18.12
C SER A 249 26.86 -5.54 -19.35
N GLY A 250 27.73 -6.50 -19.60
CA GLY A 250 28.61 -6.42 -20.74
C GLY A 250 29.52 -7.61 -20.94
N ILE A 251 30.44 -7.45 -21.91
CA ILE A 251 31.35 -8.48 -22.40
C ILE A 251 32.78 -8.10 -21.98
N GLY A 252 33.59 -9.11 -21.64
CA GLY A 252 34.97 -8.95 -21.24
C GLY A 252 35.16 -8.94 -19.71
N PRO A 253 36.32 -8.48 -19.18
CA PRO A 253 36.55 -8.44 -17.73
C PRO A 253 35.56 -7.53 -16.99
N SER A 254 35.12 -7.94 -15.79
CA SER A 254 34.25 -7.10 -14.96
C SER A 254 34.91 -5.76 -14.59
N PRO A 255 34.22 -4.62 -14.80
CA PRO A 255 34.73 -3.30 -14.42
C PRO A 255 34.46 -2.93 -12.94
N ALA A 256 34.02 -3.87 -12.13
CA ALA A 256 33.63 -3.63 -10.73
C ALA A 256 34.71 -2.88 -9.93
N SER A 257 35.97 -3.28 -10.05
CA SER A 257 37.09 -2.66 -9.34
C SER A 257 37.29 -1.18 -9.73
N ILE A 258 37.14 -0.86 -11.02
CA ILE A 258 37.30 0.52 -11.54
C ILE A 258 36.15 1.42 -11.04
N ILE A 259 34.95 0.86 -10.96
CA ILE A 259 33.76 1.61 -10.52
C ILE A 259 33.77 1.82 -9.00
N SER A 260 34.20 0.80 -8.24
CA SER A 260 34.32 0.84 -6.78
C SER A 260 35.35 1.85 -6.24
N GLU A 261 36.21 2.40 -7.09
CA GLU A 261 37.10 3.53 -6.71
C GLU A 261 36.32 4.80 -6.31
N ASN A 262 35.06 4.92 -6.76
CA ASN A 262 34.19 6.02 -6.34
C ASN A 262 33.41 5.62 -5.06
N PRO A 263 33.73 6.24 -3.89
CA PRO A 263 33.11 5.89 -2.61
C PRO A 263 31.60 6.20 -2.54
N LEU A 264 31.08 6.96 -3.49
CA LEU A 264 29.66 7.32 -3.58
C LEU A 264 28.84 6.28 -4.34
N ILE A 265 29.49 5.23 -4.88
CA ILE A 265 28.85 4.17 -5.65
C ILE A 265 29.12 2.84 -4.98
N THR A 266 28.06 2.16 -4.58
CA THR A 266 28.12 0.75 -4.18
C THR A 266 27.97 -0.12 -5.40
N VAL A 267 28.81 -1.16 -5.51
CA VAL A 267 28.83 -2.10 -6.64
C VAL A 267 28.51 -3.48 -6.11
N ASP A 268 27.42 -4.08 -6.61
CA ASP A 268 27.05 -5.48 -6.35
C ASP A 268 27.22 -6.28 -7.66
N GLU A 269 27.97 -7.35 -7.63
CA GLU A 269 28.07 -8.29 -8.75
C GLU A 269 26.88 -9.25 -8.72
N LEU A 270 26.25 -9.48 -9.88
CA LEU A 270 25.08 -10.32 -10.02
C LEU A 270 25.35 -11.40 -11.04
N ASP A 271 24.69 -12.55 -10.88
CA ASP A 271 24.65 -13.59 -11.91
C ASP A 271 23.82 -13.10 -13.10
N GLY A 272 24.32 -13.25 -14.31
CA GLY A 272 23.68 -12.81 -15.56
C GLY A 272 24.06 -13.69 -16.76
N GLU A 273 23.44 -13.45 -17.88
CA GLU A 273 23.74 -14.17 -19.14
C GLU A 273 25.01 -13.64 -19.84
N GLU A 274 25.41 -12.42 -19.52
CA GLU A 274 26.62 -11.78 -20.05
C GLU A 274 27.86 -12.15 -19.22
N ASP A 275 29.07 -11.80 -19.70
CA ASP A 275 30.32 -12.09 -18.97
C ASP A 275 30.34 -11.46 -17.57
N TRP A 276 29.65 -10.34 -17.42
CA TRP A 276 29.46 -9.66 -16.13
C TRP A 276 28.15 -8.88 -16.08
N CYS A 277 27.55 -8.82 -14.87
CA CYS A 277 26.37 -8.02 -14.58
C CYS A 277 26.58 -7.33 -13.22
N LEU A 278 26.44 -6.00 -13.17
CA LEU A 278 26.64 -5.18 -11.97
C LEU A 278 25.40 -4.37 -11.67
N ARG A 279 25.04 -4.31 -10.38
CA ARG A 279 24.10 -3.34 -9.85
C ARG A 279 24.88 -2.21 -9.17
N LEU A 280 24.74 -1.00 -9.69
CA LEU A 280 25.39 0.19 -9.19
C LEU A 280 24.39 1.03 -8.40
N THR A 281 24.62 1.25 -7.12
CA THR A 281 23.80 2.12 -6.28
C THR A 281 24.54 3.43 -5.98
N ARG A 282 23.91 4.55 -6.29
CA ARG A 282 24.47 5.88 -6.05
C ARG A 282 23.68 6.57 -4.94
N HIS A 283 24.38 7.13 -3.95
CA HIS A 283 23.79 7.66 -2.71
C HIS A 283 23.74 9.20 -2.63
N ASP A 284 24.45 9.92 -3.51
CA ASP A 284 24.62 11.38 -3.43
C ASP A 284 23.72 12.16 -4.39
N GLN A 285 23.44 11.62 -5.56
CA GLN A 285 22.66 12.29 -6.60
C GLN A 285 22.08 11.30 -7.61
N THR A 286 21.23 11.81 -8.51
CA THR A 286 20.60 11.03 -9.56
C THR A 286 21.60 10.61 -10.64
N TRP A 287 21.37 9.46 -11.29
CA TRP A 287 22.07 9.06 -12.51
C TRP A 287 21.58 9.90 -13.71
N SER A 288 22.12 11.13 -13.84
CA SER A 288 21.83 11.96 -15.02
C SER A 288 22.34 11.32 -16.32
N GLN A 289 21.86 11.82 -17.45
CA GLN A 289 22.29 11.30 -18.77
C GLN A 289 23.79 11.46 -18.94
N ASP A 290 24.36 12.59 -18.53
CA ASP A 290 25.79 12.87 -18.62
C ASP A 290 26.63 11.93 -17.77
N LEU A 291 26.18 11.64 -16.54
CA LEU A 291 26.89 10.71 -15.65
C LEU A 291 26.85 9.27 -16.19
N ARG A 292 25.74 8.85 -16.78
CA ARG A 292 25.63 7.54 -17.43
C ARG A 292 26.55 7.45 -18.64
N ALA A 293 26.59 8.49 -19.47
CA ALA A 293 27.48 8.56 -20.62
C ALA A 293 28.97 8.52 -20.20
N ALA A 294 29.34 9.30 -19.19
CA ALA A 294 30.71 9.29 -18.65
C ALA A 294 31.11 7.93 -18.05
N LEU A 295 30.17 7.24 -17.38
CA LEU A 295 30.40 5.89 -16.87
C LEU A 295 30.65 4.89 -18.01
N ILE A 296 29.83 4.89 -19.03
CA ILE A 296 29.97 4.02 -20.21
C ILE A 296 31.30 4.30 -20.91
N GLU A 297 31.66 5.58 -21.12
CA GLU A 297 32.92 5.96 -21.74
C GLU A 297 34.11 5.46 -20.93
N ARG A 298 34.07 5.61 -19.58
CA ARG A 298 35.13 5.12 -18.69
C ARG A 298 35.35 3.62 -18.78
N ILE A 299 34.23 2.85 -18.83
CA ILE A 299 34.26 1.38 -18.92
C ILE A 299 34.77 0.95 -20.30
N ASN A 300 34.31 1.57 -21.37
CA ASN A 300 34.64 1.20 -22.75
C ASN A 300 36.08 1.59 -23.19
N LYS A 301 36.86 2.24 -22.35
CA LYS A 301 38.28 2.59 -22.64
C LYS A 301 39.21 1.39 -22.71
N GLY A 302 38.77 0.20 -22.25
CA GLY A 302 39.53 -1.03 -22.22
C GLY A 302 38.97 -2.13 -23.15
N VAL A 303 39.23 -3.37 -22.77
CA VAL A 303 38.72 -4.57 -23.44
C VAL A 303 37.23 -4.82 -23.09
N THR A 304 36.78 -4.26 -22.01
CA THR A 304 35.40 -4.36 -21.52
C THR A 304 34.45 -3.55 -22.39
N LYS A 305 33.31 -4.12 -22.72
CA LYS A 305 32.24 -3.47 -23.51
C LYS A 305 30.92 -3.55 -22.75
N VAL A 306 30.25 -2.42 -22.63
CA VAL A 306 28.90 -2.33 -22.07
C VAL A 306 27.91 -2.81 -23.12
N ALA A 307 27.11 -3.82 -22.80
CA ALA A 307 26.04 -4.36 -23.64
C ALA A 307 24.68 -3.73 -23.29
N SER A 308 24.37 -3.59 -22.00
CA SER A 308 23.14 -2.93 -21.54
C SER A 308 23.39 -1.98 -20.37
N LEU A 309 22.52 -0.98 -20.23
CA LEU A 309 22.45 -0.10 -19.08
C LEU A 309 20.99 0.29 -18.85
N GLU A 310 20.45 -0.16 -17.73
CA GLU A 310 19.05 0.07 -17.36
C GLU A 310 18.95 0.69 -15.97
N ARG A 311 17.96 1.56 -15.77
CA ARG A 311 17.62 2.05 -14.44
C ARG A 311 16.77 1.00 -13.74
N VAL A 312 17.22 0.56 -12.58
CA VAL A 312 16.47 -0.34 -11.71
C VAL A 312 15.91 0.49 -10.55
N PRO A 313 14.60 0.67 -10.45
CA PRO A 313 14.02 1.30 -9.28
C PRO A 313 14.30 0.41 -8.04
N PRO A 314 14.48 1.00 -6.84
CA PRO A 314 14.49 0.23 -5.61
C PRO A 314 13.14 -0.47 -5.45
N ASP A 315 13.15 -1.69 -4.94
CA ASP A 315 11.91 -2.37 -4.61
C ASP A 315 11.22 -1.74 -3.38
N LEU A 316 9.93 -1.96 -3.26
CA LEU A 316 9.15 -1.38 -2.17
C LEU A 316 9.61 -1.90 -0.79
N GLU A 317 10.22 -3.08 -0.73
CA GLU A 317 10.77 -3.64 0.50
C GLU A 317 11.96 -2.82 1.00
N GLU A 318 12.85 -2.42 0.12
CA GLU A 318 13.99 -1.57 0.48
C GLU A 318 13.55 -0.16 0.86
N ILE A 319 12.62 0.41 0.11
CA ILE A 319 12.00 1.70 0.43
C ILE A 319 11.40 1.63 1.84
N LEU A 320 10.64 0.57 2.15
CA LEU A 320 10.04 0.37 3.46
C LEU A 320 11.10 0.21 4.55
N ARG A 321 12.15 -0.57 4.29
CA ARG A 321 13.26 -0.78 5.23
C ARG A 321 13.95 0.53 5.58
N THR A 322 14.25 1.34 4.58
CA THR A 322 14.87 2.65 4.78
C THR A 322 13.95 3.58 5.58
N ALA A 323 12.68 3.64 5.23
CA ALA A 323 11.70 4.49 5.91
C ALA A 323 11.43 4.09 7.37
N THR A 324 11.59 2.81 7.71
CA THR A 324 11.29 2.29 9.05
C THR A 324 12.51 2.14 9.94
N GLY A 325 13.73 2.22 9.38
CA GLY A 325 14.99 2.01 10.09
C GLY A 325 15.20 0.55 10.51
N ILE A 326 14.44 -0.41 9.95
CA ILE A 326 14.59 -1.83 10.24
C ILE A 326 15.72 -2.37 9.37
N SER A 327 16.90 -2.60 9.97
CA SER A 327 18.02 -3.26 9.29
C SER A 327 17.69 -4.72 8.97
N ALA A 328 18.20 -5.21 7.85
CA ALA A 328 18.10 -6.62 7.47
C ALA A 328 18.95 -7.48 8.41
N GLY A 329 18.40 -7.92 9.48
CA GLY A 329 19.03 -8.76 10.48
C GLY A 329 18.36 -8.52 11.82
N ILE A 330 17.72 -9.57 12.33
CA ILE A 330 17.09 -9.66 13.65
C ILE A 330 15.63 -9.17 13.68
N ASN A 331 14.71 -10.09 13.48
CA ASN A 331 13.80 -10.65 14.50
C ASN A 331 12.79 -11.59 13.86
N LEU A 332 13.24 -12.86 13.67
CA LEU A 332 12.33 -14.01 13.61
C LEU A 332 12.19 -14.61 15.02
N GLN A 333 12.13 -13.78 16.05
CA GLN A 333 11.87 -14.22 17.42
C GLN A 333 11.08 -13.14 18.12
N GLU A 334 9.77 -13.30 18.13
CA GLU A 334 8.79 -12.87 19.14
C GLU A 334 7.38 -13.07 18.59
N GLU A 335 7.03 -14.36 18.36
CA GLU A 335 5.65 -14.84 18.42
C GLU A 335 5.68 -16.11 19.27
N GLU A 336 5.55 -15.97 20.58
CA GLU A 336 4.95 -16.89 21.53
C GLU A 336 3.93 -16.16 22.41
#